data_14baeee2f733d43bfea72fc540086380
#
_entry.id   14baeee2f733d43bfea72fc540086380
#
_cell.length_a   1.000
_cell.length_b   1.000
_cell.length_c   1.000
_cell.angle_alpha   90.00
_cell.angle_beta   90.00
_cell.angle_gamma   90.00
#
_symmetry.space_group_name_H-M   'P 1'
#
loop_
_entity.id
_entity.type
_entity.pdbx_description
1 polymer ?
#
loop_
_entity_poly.entity_id
_entity_poly.type
_entity_poly.pdbx_seq_one_letter_code
_entity_poly.pdbx_strand_id
1 'polypeptide(L)'
;QFFHAPSWAVVALATVAVIVSTPVLAKGFSRRGKGVFYESNFLIQRAPQLVSLLNIAAIFVSTFTFNKHMNPPLATPVFTLTTGDPRALIAVSWLGVAIMVSGLVFMIGGWYSLGEAFSTDAELLDGQKVKDTGLLKFVMHPAYSGIIQSLVGASVAALSPISLGLSLFVVAPLWLNRAKYEEELLIKTFGDNYKDYAKKLKWRRLVPSFFPIGV
;
A
#
# COMPACT_ATOMS: atom_id res chain seq x y z
N GLN A 1 25.24 20.89 7.74
CA GLN A 1 24.13 19.93 7.97
C GLN A 1 23.50 19.63 6.61
N PHE A 2 23.57 18.37 6.16
CA PHE A 2 22.95 18.00 4.89
C PHE A 2 21.45 17.79 5.13
N PHE A 3 20.60 18.61 4.53
CA PHE A 3 19.16 18.50 4.63
C PHE A 3 18.63 17.76 3.39
N HIS A 4 18.09 16.56 3.59
CA HIS A 4 17.51 15.77 2.50
C HIS A 4 16.01 16.02 2.42
N ALA A 5 15.61 17.04 1.70
CA ALA A 5 14.23 17.47 1.56
C ALA A 5 13.24 16.36 1.14
N PRO A 6 13.56 15.44 0.20
CA PRO A 6 12.64 14.36 -0.16
C PRO A 6 12.28 13.43 1.00
N SER A 7 13.23 13.10 1.89
CA SER A 7 12.93 12.26 3.06
C SER A 7 11.97 12.94 4.04
N TRP A 8 12.11 14.25 4.23
CA TRP A 8 11.17 15.02 5.05
C TRP A 8 9.81 15.19 4.38
N ALA A 9 9.76 15.26 3.05
CA ALA A 9 8.50 15.21 2.31
C ALA A 9 7.74 13.90 2.55
N VAL A 10 8.44 12.76 2.65
CA VAL A 10 7.84 11.48 3.03
C VAL A 10 7.18 11.56 4.40
N VAL A 11 7.87 12.13 5.39
CA VAL A 11 7.31 12.30 6.75
C VAL A 11 6.06 13.19 6.74
N ALA A 12 6.11 14.32 6.05
CA ALA A 12 4.99 15.23 5.93
C ALA A 12 3.79 14.57 5.24
N LEU A 13 4.01 13.88 4.11
CA LEU A 13 2.97 13.16 3.38
C LEU A 13 2.36 12.02 4.21
N ALA A 14 3.19 11.27 4.93
CA ALA A 14 2.70 10.22 5.83
C ALA A 14 1.81 10.81 6.94
N THR A 15 2.21 11.94 7.52
CA THR A 15 1.40 12.63 8.54
C THR A 15 0.06 13.08 7.98
N VAL A 16 0.05 13.72 6.81
CA VAL A 16 -1.20 14.13 6.13
C VAL A 16 -2.07 12.92 5.80
N ALA A 17 -1.46 11.84 5.30
CA ALA A 17 -2.19 10.62 4.99
C ALA A 17 -2.86 10.01 6.23
N VAL A 18 -2.19 9.99 7.38
CA VAL A 18 -2.78 9.53 8.65
C VAL A 18 -3.98 10.40 9.02
N ILE A 19 -3.84 11.71 8.99
CA ILE A 19 -4.94 12.64 9.34
C ILE A 19 -6.15 12.42 8.43
N VAL A 20 -5.94 12.39 7.11
CA VAL A 20 -7.02 12.26 6.11
C VAL A 20 -7.68 10.88 6.16
N SER A 21 -6.92 9.81 6.45
CA SER A 21 -7.45 8.46 6.50
C SER A 21 -8.08 8.08 7.84
N THR A 22 -7.81 8.81 8.92
CA THR A 22 -8.34 8.51 10.27
C THR A 22 -9.85 8.26 10.28
N PRO A 23 -10.72 9.09 9.67
CA PRO A 23 -12.17 8.86 9.72
C PRO A 23 -12.60 7.56 9.04
N VAL A 24 -12.02 7.23 7.87
CA VAL A 24 -12.37 6.01 7.14
C VAL A 24 -11.79 4.77 7.81
N LEU A 25 -10.57 4.85 8.35
CA LEU A 25 -9.95 3.77 9.11
C LEU A 25 -10.71 3.47 10.40
N ALA A 26 -11.12 4.49 11.16
CA ALA A 26 -11.92 4.30 12.37
C ALA A 26 -13.22 3.53 12.08
N LYS A 27 -13.92 3.86 10.98
CA LYS A 27 -15.09 3.12 10.52
C LYS A 27 -14.74 1.69 10.09
N GLY A 28 -13.64 1.49 9.36
CA GLY A 28 -13.15 0.17 8.97
C GLY A 28 -12.83 -0.71 10.18
N PHE A 29 -12.17 -0.15 11.19
CA PHE A 29 -11.89 -0.85 12.45
C PHE A 29 -13.16 -1.19 13.22
N SER A 30 -14.15 -0.32 13.26
CA SER A 30 -15.43 -0.58 13.96
C SER A 30 -16.25 -1.70 13.30
N ARG A 31 -16.02 -2.01 12.03
CA ARG A 31 -16.68 -3.09 11.27
C ARG A 31 -15.93 -4.41 11.31
N ARG A 32 -14.67 -4.38 11.73
CA ARG A 32 -13.79 -5.53 11.78
C ARG A 32 -14.40 -6.71 12.53
N GLY A 33 -14.36 -7.90 11.91
CA GLY A 33 -14.88 -9.13 12.50
C GLY A 33 -16.40 -9.24 12.52
N LYS A 34 -17.12 -8.33 11.84
CA LYS A 34 -18.59 -8.36 11.73
C LYS A 34 -19.09 -9.01 10.44
N GLY A 35 -18.19 -9.35 9.55
CA GLY A 35 -18.50 -9.96 8.28
C GLY A 35 -18.33 -11.47 8.26
N VAL A 36 -18.55 -12.05 7.09
CA VAL A 36 -18.35 -13.48 6.83
C VAL A 36 -16.95 -13.68 6.26
N PHE A 37 -16.19 -14.61 6.85
CA PHE A 37 -14.89 -15.06 6.35
C PHE A 37 -15.06 -16.37 5.59
N TYR A 38 -14.27 -16.52 4.53
CA TYR A 38 -14.10 -17.80 3.87
C TYR A 38 -13.14 -18.70 4.67
N GLU A 39 -12.02 -18.13 5.09
CA GLU A 39 -10.99 -18.77 5.90
C GLU A 39 -10.19 -17.72 6.67
N SER A 40 -9.96 -17.94 7.97
CA SER A 40 -9.11 -17.02 8.77
C SER A 40 -7.68 -17.49 8.73
N ASN A 41 -6.84 -16.85 7.92
CA ASN A 41 -5.43 -17.13 7.80
C ASN A 41 -4.62 -15.87 8.18
N PHE A 42 -3.61 -16.04 9.04
CA PHE A 42 -2.71 -14.97 9.47
C PHE A 42 -2.02 -14.28 8.30
N LEU A 43 -1.55 -15.04 7.30
CA LEU A 43 -0.87 -14.50 6.12
C LEU A 43 -1.77 -13.60 5.27
N ILE A 44 -3.09 -13.80 5.33
CA ILE A 44 -4.08 -12.99 4.60
C ILE A 44 -4.53 -11.81 5.47
N GLN A 45 -4.87 -12.08 6.74
CA GLN A 45 -5.54 -11.10 7.58
C GLN A 45 -4.60 -10.15 8.31
N ARG A 46 -3.39 -10.56 8.66
CA ARG A 46 -2.49 -9.77 9.53
C ARG A 46 -1.13 -9.49 8.92
N ALA A 47 -0.52 -10.46 8.27
CA ALA A 47 0.85 -10.31 7.76
C ALA A 47 1.02 -9.11 6.81
N PRO A 48 0.10 -8.81 5.88
CA PRO A 48 0.25 -7.65 4.99
C PRO A 48 0.36 -6.33 5.76
N GLN A 49 -0.49 -6.13 6.78
CA GLN A 49 -0.47 -4.91 7.60
C GLN A 49 0.80 -4.83 8.46
N LEU A 50 1.15 -5.93 9.16
CA LEU A 50 2.31 -5.96 10.05
C LEU A 50 3.61 -5.72 9.29
N VAL A 51 3.81 -6.38 8.15
CA VAL A 51 5.01 -6.18 7.33
C VAL A 51 5.05 -4.78 6.74
N SER A 52 3.91 -4.21 6.34
CA SER A 52 3.83 -2.81 5.90
C SER A 52 4.25 -1.84 7.02
N LEU A 53 3.82 -2.07 8.26
CA LEU A 53 4.22 -1.25 9.41
C LEU A 53 5.71 -1.39 9.72
N LEU A 54 6.27 -2.60 9.65
CA LEU A 54 7.72 -2.81 9.80
C LEU A 54 8.52 -2.10 8.71
N ASN A 55 8.00 -2.10 7.47
CA ASN A 55 8.64 -1.39 6.37
C ASN A 55 8.57 0.14 6.56
N ILE A 56 7.45 0.67 7.03
CA ILE A 56 7.34 2.09 7.42
C ILE A 56 8.38 2.44 8.48
N ALA A 57 8.55 1.61 9.50
CA ALA A 57 9.58 1.83 10.53
C ALA A 57 10.99 1.86 9.92
N ALA A 58 11.31 0.96 8.98
CA ALA A 58 12.59 0.96 8.27
C ALA A 58 12.79 2.24 7.44
N ILE A 59 11.76 2.75 6.77
CA ILE A 59 11.78 4.03 6.04
C ILE A 59 12.08 5.19 7.00
N PHE A 60 11.45 5.23 8.16
CA PHE A 60 11.72 6.26 9.17
C PHE A 60 13.16 6.19 9.69
N VAL A 61 13.67 4.98 9.99
CA VAL A 61 15.07 4.79 10.38
C VAL A 61 16.00 5.34 9.30
N SER A 62 15.77 5.01 8.02
CA SER A 62 16.55 5.55 6.90
C SER A 62 16.49 7.06 6.84
N THR A 63 15.33 7.67 7.00
CA THR A 63 15.13 9.12 6.98
C THR A 63 15.94 9.80 8.09
N PHE A 64 15.85 9.28 9.31
CA PHE A 64 16.56 9.87 10.45
C PHE A 64 18.07 9.67 10.38
N THR A 65 18.53 8.48 9.97
CA THR A 65 19.99 8.21 9.84
C THR A 65 20.62 9.09 8.78
N PHE A 66 19.93 9.30 7.65
CA PHE A 66 20.41 10.17 6.58
C PHE A 66 20.56 11.64 7.04
N ASN A 67 19.53 12.17 7.71
CA ASN A 67 19.49 13.58 8.07
C ASN A 67 20.31 13.94 9.33
N LYS A 68 20.57 12.98 10.21
CA LYS A 68 21.32 13.25 11.47
C LYS A 68 22.75 12.73 11.47
N HIS A 69 23.25 12.19 10.35
CA HIS A 69 24.56 11.50 10.29
C HIS A 69 24.69 10.43 11.39
N MET A 70 23.58 9.92 11.90
CA MET A 70 23.58 8.80 12.85
C MET A 70 23.80 7.51 12.07
N ASN A 71 25.07 7.31 11.67
CA ASN A 71 25.48 6.11 10.97
C ASN A 71 26.08 5.12 11.96
N PRO A 72 25.35 4.12 12.45
CA PRO A 72 26.03 2.92 12.91
C PRO A 72 26.81 2.37 11.70
N PRO A 73 28.11 2.07 11.82
CA PRO A 73 28.97 1.70 10.68
C PRO A 73 28.45 0.53 9.83
N LEU A 74 27.58 -0.30 10.38
CA LEU A 74 27.03 -1.51 9.73
C LEU A 74 25.63 -1.30 9.10
N ALA A 75 24.92 -0.22 9.44
CA ALA A 75 23.53 -0.04 9.02
C ALA A 75 23.37 0.82 7.77
N THR A 76 24.32 1.69 7.46
CA THR A 76 24.22 2.72 6.42
C THR A 76 24.00 2.15 5.02
N PRO A 77 24.80 1.19 4.51
CA PRO A 77 24.62 0.68 3.14
C PRO A 77 23.30 -0.06 2.93
N VAL A 78 22.76 -0.65 4.01
CA VAL A 78 21.51 -1.45 3.97
C VAL A 78 20.29 -0.53 4.12
N PHE A 79 20.35 0.42 5.05
CA PHE A 79 19.22 1.30 5.33
C PHE A 79 19.17 2.53 4.44
N THR A 80 20.31 3.11 4.09
CA THR A 80 20.35 4.36 3.31
C THR A 80 21.49 4.36 2.30
N LEU A 81 21.16 4.57 1.03
CA LEU A 81 22.14 4.73 -0.04
C LEU A 81 22.75 6.14 0.02
N THR A 82 24.05 6.23 0.37
CA THR A 82 24.78 7.49 0.49
C THR A 82 25.86 7.67 -0.56
N THR A 83 26.09 6.65 -1.39
CA THR A 83 27.12 6.65 -2.45
C THR A 83 26.49 6.93 -3.81
N GLY A 84 27.10 7.81 -4.58
CA GLY A 84 26.65 8.19 -5.92
C GLY A 84 26.70 9.70 -6.16
N ASP A 85 26.30 10.11 -7.36
CA ASP A 85 26.17 11.54 -7.69
C ASP A 85 25.02 12.17 -6.87
N PRO A 86 25.27 13.21 -6.06
CA PRO A 86 24.24 13.83 -5.23
C PRO A 86 23.06 14.36 -6.02
N ARG A 87 23.25 14.84 -7.25
CA ARG A 87 22.17 15.36 -8.10
C ARG A 87 21.26 14.22 -8.57
N ALA A 88 21.86 13.10 -8.96
CA ALA A 88 21.11 11.91 -9.37
C ALA A 88 20.32 11.33 -8.17
N LEU A 89 20.92 11.24 -7.00
CA LEU A 89 20.25 10.76 -5.79
C LEU A 89 19.05 11.64 -5.41
N ILE A 90 19.20 12.97 -5.46
CA ILE A 90 18.09 13.89 -5.19
C ILE A 90 16.99 13.75 -6.25
N ALA A 91 17.31 13.63 -7.53
CA ALA A 91 16.33 13.45 -8.59
C ALA A 91 15.54 12.15 -8.42
N VAL A 92 16.22 11.04 -8.13
CA VAL A 92 15.59 9.74 -7.84
C VAL A 92 14.70 9.82 -6.60
N SER A 93 15.13 10.54 -5.56
CA SER A 93 14.32 10.72 -4.35
C SER A 93 13.04 11.50 -4.62
N TRP A 94 13.07 12.55 -5.43
CA TRP A 94 11.85 13.28 -5.81
C TRP A 94 10.93 12.44 -6.70
N LEU A 95 11.46 11.58 -7.56
CA LEU A 95 10.65 10.58 -8.27
C LEU A 95 9.96 9.64 -7.27
N GLY A 96 10.66 9.21 -6.23
CA GLY A 96 10.08 8.43 -5.14
C GLY A 96 8.92 9.16 -4.45
N VAL A 97 9.06 10.47 -4.17
CA VAL A 97 7.98 11.29 -3.62
C VAL A 97 6.77 11.32 -4.57
N ALA A 98 6.98 11.48 -5.86
CA ALA A 98 5.89 11.48 -6.85
C ALA A 98 5.14 10.14 -6.88
N ILE A 99 5.89 9.01 -6.85
CA ILE A 99 5.29 7.67 -6.75
C ILE A 99 4.51 7.51 -5.45
N MET A 100 5.05 7.99 -4.32
CA MET A 100 4.34 7.95 -3.03
C MET A 100 3.03 8.75 -3.08
N VAL A 101 3.04 9.95 -3.64
CA VAL A 101 1.81 10.77 -3.79
C VAL A 101 0.76 10.01 -4.60
N SER A 102 1.13 9.43 -5.75
CA SER A 102 0.23 8.58 -6.53
C SER A 102 -0.32 7.43 -5.68
N GLY A 103 0.54 6.73 -4.94
CA GLY A 103 0.14 5.65 -4.05
C GLY A 103 -0.86 6.09 -2.99
N LEU A 104 -0.62 7.23 -2.32
CA LEU A 104 -1.53 7.77 -1.31
C LEU A 104 -2.90 8.12 -1.88
N VAL A 105 -2.96 8.66 -3.10
CA VAL A 105 -4.23 8.93 -3.80
C VAL A 105 -5.01 7.63 -4.03
N PHE A 106 -4.36 6.57 -4.53
CA PHE A 106 -5.00 5.28 -4.74
C PHE A 106 -5.42 4.61 -3.42
N MET A 107 -4.59 4.68 -2.39
CA MET A 107 -4.86 4.09 -1.09
C MET A 107 -6.07 4.74 -0.41
N ILE A 108 -6.00 6.04 -0.22
CA ILE A 108 -7.05 6.80 0.48
C ILE A 108 -8.33 6.83 -0.37
N GLY A 109 -8.20 7.11 -1.67
CA GLY A 109 -9.32 7.11 -2.60
C GLY A 109 -9.99 5.73 -2.72
N GLY A 110 -9.22 4.64 -2.63
CA GLY A 110 -9.73 3.27 -2.58
C GLY A 110 -10.59 3.01 -1.35
N TRP A 111 -10.12 3.37 -0.15
CA TRP A 111 -10.89 3.23 1.08
C TRP A 111 -12.18 4.05 1.06
N TYR A 112 -12.13 5.30 0.60
CA TYR A 112 -13.33 6.13 0.45
C TYR A 112 -14.29 5.60 -0.63
N SER A 113 -13.76 5.00 -1.72
CA SER A 113 -14.60 4.38 -2.76
C SER A 113 -15.36 3.15 -2.25
N LEU A 114 -14.77 2.36 -1.34
CA LEU A 114 -15.46 1.26 -0.67
C LEU A 114 -16.53 1.76 0.30
N GLY A 115 -16.28 2.88 0.98
CA GLY A 115 -17.23 3.50 1.90
C GLY A 115 -17.71 2.53 3.00
N GLU A 116 -19.00 2.19 3.00
CA GLU A 116 -19.59 1.29 4.00
C GLU A 116 -19.16 -0.18 3.82
N ALA A 117 -18.71 -0.57 2.65
CA ALA A 117 -18.17 -1.91 2.40
C ALA A 117 -16.72 -2.08 2.90
N PHE A 118 -16.08 -0.98 3.37
CA PHE A 118 -14.71 -1.05 3.87
C PHE A 118 -14.64 -1.65 5.27
N SER A 119 -13.87 -2.72 5.42
CA SER A 119 -13.35 -3.26 6.69
C SER A 119 -11.83 -3.36 6.63
N THR A 120 -11.18 -3.36 7.79
CA THR A 120 -9.74 -3.61 7.89
C THR A 120 -9.37 -5.08 7.74
N ASP A 121 -10.34 -5.98 7.86
CA ASP A 121 -10.19 -7.40 7.59
C ASP A 121 -10.70 -7.74 6.18
N ALA A 122 -10.16 -8.81 5.58
CA ALA A 122 -10.65 -9.36 4.33
C ALA A 122 -11.89 -10.20 4.62
N GLU A 123 -13.05 -9.55 4.65
CA GLU A 123 -14.35 -10.11 5.00
C GLU A 123 -15.45 -9.45 4.17
N LEU A 124 -16.60 -10.09 4.07
CA LEU A 124 -17.80 -9.53 3.47
C LEU A 124 -18.79 -9.13 4.54
N LEU A 125 -19.14 -7.85 4.55
CA LEU A 125 -20.13 -7.31 5.49
C LEU A 125 -21.55 -7.67 5.04
N ASP A 126 -22.47 -7.80 6.01
CA ASP A 126 -23.87 -8.07 5.71
C ASP A 126 -24.49 -6.98 4.82
N GLY A 127 -25.32 -7.41 3.85
CA GLY A 127 -25.92 -6.50 2.87
C GLY A 127 -24.97 -5.87 1.87
N GLN A 128 -23.67 -6.25 1.85
CA GLN A 128 -22.70 -5.74 0.89
C GLN A 128 -23.11 -6.11 -0.55
N LYS A 129 -22.82 -5.19 -1.48
CA LYS A 129 -23.00 -5.40 -2.93
C LYS A 129 -21.66 -5.21 -3.64
N VAL A 130 -21.57 -5.70 -4.86
CA VAL A 130 -20.42 -5.41 -5.73
C VAL A 130 -20.31 -3.91 -5.91
N LYS A 131 -19.16 -3.35 -5.56
CA LYS A 131 -18.88 -1.91 -5.70
C LYS A 131 -18.11 -1.66 -7.00
N ASP A 132 -18.67 -0.80 -7.83
CA ASP A 132 -18.09 -0.37 -9.11
C ASP A 132 -18.05 1.16 -9.25
N THR A 133 -17.94 1.87 -8.11
CA THR A 133 -17.96 3.34 -8.02
C THR A 133 -16.59 3.90 -7.63
N GLY A 134 -16.38 5.19 -7.87
CA GLY A 134 -15.11 5.85 -7.54
C GLY A 134 -13.93 5.21 -8.28
N LEU A 135 -12.83 4.95 -7.57
CA LEU A 135 -11.65 4.30 -8.14
C LEU A 135 -11.88 2.84 -8.52
N LEU A 136 -12.91 2.19 -7.96
CA LEU A 136 -13.28 0.82 -8.30
C LEU A 136 -13.83 0.66 -9.73
N LYS A 137 -14.16 1.75 -10.43
CA LYS A 137 -14.43 1.73 -11.88
C LYS A 137 -13.18 1.46 -12.72
N PHE A 138 -12.01 1.74 -12.18
CA PHE A 138 -10.75 1.73 -12.94
C PHE A 138 -9.78 0.65 -12.47
N VAL A 139 -9.85 0.25 -11.21
CA VAL A 139 -8.92 -0.69 -10.57
C VAL A 139 -9.70 -1.55 -9.58
N MET A 140 -9.45 -2.86 -9.54
CA MET A 140 -10.16 -3.77 -8.62
C MET A 140 -9.77 -3.55 -7.16
N HIS A 141 -8.47 -3.36 -6.89
CA HIS A 141 -7.93 -3.15 -5.55
C HIS A 141 -7.11 -1.85 -5.47
N PRO A 142 -7.77 -0.68 -5.59
CA PRO A 142 -7.05 0.60 -5.58
C PRO A 142 -6.32 0.85 -4.27
N ALA A 143 -6.90 0.48 -3.13
CA ALA A 143 -6.26 0.65 -1.83
C ALA A 143 -4.96 -0.17 -1.71
N TYR A 144 -4.95 -1.42 -2.18
CA TYR A 144 -3.74 -2.27 -2.15
C TYR A 144 -2.69 -1.78 -3.14
N SER A 145 -3.09 -1.35 -4.34
CA SER A 145 -2.20 -0.64 -5.26
C SER A 145 -1.54 0.55 -4.60
N GLY A 146 -2.33 1.34 -3.90
CA GLY A 146 -1.87 2.54 -3.22
C GLY A 146 -0.89 2.25 -2.08
N ILE A 147 -1.15 1.21 -1.27
CA ILE A 147 -0.24 0.80 -0.20
C ILE A 147 1.12 0.39 -0.78
N ILE A 148 1.13 -0.48 -1.79
CA ILE A 148 2.37 -0.94 -2.43
C ILE A 148 3.13 0.24 -3.05
N GLN A 149 2.46 1.08 -3.85
CA GLN A 149 3.09 2.25 -4.48
C GLN A 149 3.62 3.26 -3.46
N SER A 150 2.86 3.52 -2.39
CA SER A 150 3.30 4.46 -1.34
C SER A 150 4.57 3.97 -0.66
N LEU A 151 4.66 2.68 -0.34
CA LEU A 151 5.84 2.11 0.30
C LEU A 151 7.03 2.03 -0.65
N VAL A 152 6.83 1.67 -1.92
CA VAL A 152 7.89 1.72 -2.94
C VAL A 152 8.38 3.16 -3.11
N GLY A 153 7.46 4.12 -3.29
CA GLY A 153 7.79 5.52 -3.46
C GLY A 153 8.53 6.11 -2.25
N ALA A 154 8.06 5.83 -1.04
CA ALA A 154 8.70 6.27 0.18
C ALA A 154 10.09 5.65 0.37
N SER A 155 10.27 4.37 0.00
CA SER A 155 11.57 3.69 0.05
C SER A 155 12.58 4.32 -0.91
N VAL A 156 12.15 4.65 -2.12
CA VAL A 156 12.97 5.35 -3.13
C VAL A 156 13.29 6.77 -2.66
N ALA A 157 12.31 7.50 -2.13
CA ALA A 157 12.50 8.85 -1.62
C ALA A 157 13.46 8.91 -0.42
N ALA A 158 13.42 7.91 0.44
CA ALA A 158 14.33 7.78 1.58
C ALA A 158 15.67 7.13 1.20
N LEU A 159 15.88 6.77 -0.07
CA LEU A 159 17.08 6.07 -0.56
C LEU A 159 17.37 4.79 0.26
N SER A 160 16.33 4.03 0.60
CA SER A 160 16.43 2.86 1.48
C SER A 160 16.35 1.54 0.69
N PRO A 161 17.50 0.88 0.43
CA PRO A 161 17.52 -0.40 -0.30
C PRO A 161 16.73 -1.50 0.40
N ILE A 162 16.85 -1.61 1.74
CA ILE A 162 16.13 -2.62 2.50
C ILE A 162 14.61 -2.42 2.41
N SER A 163 14.14 -1.19 2.55
CA SER A 163 12.71 -0.88 2.48
C SER A 163 12.16 -1.11 1.08
N LEU A 164 12.95 -0.80 0.05
CA LEU A 164 12.57 -1.08 -1.33
C LEU A 164 12.48 -2.59 -1.57
N GLY A 165 13.46 -3.35 -1.12
CA GLY A 165 13.44 -4.82 -1.18
C GLY A 165 12.23 -5.42 -0.45
N LEU A 166 11.95 -4.96 0.78
CA LEU A 166 10.77 -5.37 1.54
C LEU A 166 9.47 -5.02 0.79
N SER A 167 9.38 -3.82 0.21
CA SER A 167 8.19 -3.39 -0.54
C SER A 167 7.91 -4.29 -1.73
N LEU A 168 8.93 -4.64 -2.52
CA LEU A 168 8.78 -5.39 -3.75
C LEU A 168 8.63 -6.91 -3.52
N PHE A 169 9.42 -7.48 -2.61
CA PHE A 169 9.54 -8.94 -2.47
C PHE A 169 8.76 -9.52 -1.31
N VAL A 170 8.27 -8.71 -0.39
CA VAL A 170 7.46 -9.18 0.76
C VAL A 170 6.09 -8.50 0.81
N VAL A 171 6.05 -7.18 0.86
CA VAL A 171 4.78 -6.43 0.97
C VAL A 171 3.90 -6.66 -0.24
N ALA A 172 4.41 -6.46 -1.46
CA ALA A 172 3.61 -6.61 -2.68
C ALA A 172 3.05 -8.04 -2.84
N PRO A 173 3.82 -9.13 -2.67
CA PRO A 173 3.26 -10.49 -2.71
C PRO A 173 2.19 -10.75 -1.64
N LEU A 174 2.35 -10.24 -0.42
CA LEU A 174 1.35 -10.42 0.65
C LEU A 174 0.03 -9.70 0.31
N TRP A 175 0.08 -8.46 -0.16
CA TRP A 175 -1.12 -7.74 -0.59
C TRP A 175 -1.77 -8.34 -1.84
N LEU A 176 -0.97 -8.86 -2.79
CA LEU A 176 -1.48 -9.62 -3.94
C LEU A 176 -2.21 -10.90 -3.50
N ASN A 177 -1.64 -11.63 -2.55
CA ASN A 177 -2.26 -12.82 -2.01
C ASN A 177 -3.60 -12.50 -1.31
N ARG A 178 -3.64 -11.42 -0.54
CA ARG A 178 -4.87 -10.93 0.06
C ARG A 178 -5.91 -10.52 -1.00
N ALA A 179 -5.50 -9.84 -2.06
CA ALA A 179 -6.40 -9.46 -3.16
C ALA A 179 -7.05 -10.68 -3.81
N LYS A 180 -6.25 -11.73 -4.08
CA LYS A 180 -6.78 -13.00 -4.62
C LYS A 180 -7.81 -13.65 -3.70
N TYR A 181 -7.50 -13.71 -2.41
CA TYR A 181 -8.44 -14.25 -1.41
C TYR A 181 -9.77 -13.48 -1.41
N GLU A 182 -9.72 -12.15 -1.44
CA GLU A 182 -10.93 -11.32 -1.50
C GLU A 182 -11.70 -11.54 -2.80
N GLU A 183 -11.03 -11.68 -3.93
CA GLU A 183 -11.67 -11.99 -5.21
C GLU A 183 -12.38 -13.35 -5.16
N GLU A 184 -11.77 -14.38 -4.59
CA GLU A 184 -12.40 -15.70 -4.41
C GLU A 184 -13.64 -15.62 -3.52
N LEU A 185 -13.56 -14.85 -2.42
CA LEU A 185 -14.68 -14.61 -1.53
C LEU A 185 -15.83 -13.88 -2.23
N LEU A 186 -15.50 -12.85 -3.02
CA LEU A 186 -16.46 -12.06 -3.80
C LEU A 186 -17.11 -12.90 -4.91
N ILE A 187 -16.33 -13.74 -5.61
CA ILE A 187 -16.86 -14.66 -6.63
C ILE A 187 -17.81 -15.68 -5.98
N LYS A 188 -17.43 -16.26 -4.85
CA LYS A 188 -18.25 -17.24 -4.13
C LYS A 188 -19.59 -16.66 -3.67
N THR A 189 -19.59 -15.38 -3.30
CA THR A 189 -20.78 -14.72 -2.75
C THR A 189 -21.66 -14.09 -3.83
N PHE A 190 -21.06 -13.43 -4.82
CA PHE A 190 -21.82 -12.66 -5.84
C PHE A 190 -21.87 -13.34 -7.22
N GLY A 191 -21.13 -14.44 -7.40
CA GLY A 191 -21.15 -15.23 -8.63
C GLY A 191 -20.84 -14.40 -9.87
N ASP A 192 -21.72 -14.51 -10.86
CA ASP A 192 -21.53 -13.88 -12.17
C ASP A 192 -21.53 -12.34 -12.11
N ASN A 193 -22.23 -11.74 -11.15
CA ASN A 193 -22.22 -10.30 -10.97
C ASN A 193 -20.79 -9.76 -10.72
N TYR A 194 -20.01 -10.46 -9.90
CA TYR A 194 -18.63 -10.06 -9.64
C TYR A 194 -17.71 -10.44 -10.81
N LYS A 195 -17.91 -11.59 -11.44
CA LYS A 195 -17.13 -12.01 -12.62
C LYS A 195 -17.28 -11.02 -13.78
N ASP A 196 -18.47 -10.52 -14.02
CA ASP A 196 -18.71 -9.53 -15.09
C ASP A 196 -18.07 -8.17 -14.79
N TYR A 197 -18.05 -7.77 -13.52
CA TYR A 197 -17.25 -6.62 -13.07
C TYR A 197 -15.75 -6.86 -13.29
N ALA A 198 -15.23 -8.01 -12.84
CA ALA A 198 -13.82 -8.36 -12.94
C ALA A 198 -13.33 -8.46 -14.39
N LYS A 199 -14.16 -9.00 -15.31
CA LYS A 199 -13.86 -9.05 -16.76
C LYS A 199 -13.61 -7.67 -17.36
N LYS A 200 -14.37 -6.65 -16.93
CA LYS A 200 -14.18 -5.26 -17.39
C LYS A 200 -12.82 -4.71 -16.98
N LEU A 201 -12.24 -5.22 -15.87
CA LEU A 201 -10.99 -4.77 -15.27
C LEU A 201 -9.88 -5.83 -15.33
N LYS A 202 -9.93 -6.76 -16.30
CA LYS A 202 -9.03 -7.91 -16.40
C LYS A 202 -7.54 -7.59 -16.22
N TRP A 203 -7.09 -6.44 -16.70
CA TRP A 203 -5.69 -5.98 -16.61
C TRP A 203 -5.43 -5.01 -15.48
N ARG A 204 -6.43 -4.73 -14.65
CA ARG A 204 -6.40 -3.65 -13.65
C ARG A 204 -6.69 -4.16 -12.23
N ARG A 205 -6.16 -5.32 -11.89
CA ARG A 205 -6.22 -5.82 -10.49
C ARG A 205 -5.54 -4.83 -9.56
N LEU A 206 -4.32 -4.44 -9.91
CA LEU A 206 -3.51 -3.40 -9.27
C LEU A 206 -2.98 -2.44 -10.32
N VAL A 207 -2.42 -1.31 -9.90
CA VAL A 207 -1.72 -0.35 -10.75
C VAL A 207 -0.27 -0.21 -10.24
N PRO A 208 0.76 -0.37 -11.08
CA PRO A 208 0.69 -0.90 -12.45
C PRO A 208 0.31 -2.39 -12.46
N SER A 209 -0.43 -2.81 -13.48
CA SER A 209 -0.82 -4.22 -13.62
C SER A 209 -0.10 -4.85 -14.81
N PHE A 210 0.61 -5.94 -14.56
CA PHE A 210 1.38 -6.65 -15.58
C PHE A 210 0.76 -8.01 -15.97
N PHE A 211 -0.18 -8.51 -15.17
CA PHE A 211 -0.77 -9.83 -15.37
C PHE A 211 -2.31 -9.74 -15.42
N PRO A 212 -2.94 -10.45 -16.38
CA PRO A 212 -4.38 -10.54 -16.42
C PRO A 212 -4.92 -11.28 -15.19
N ILE A 213 -6.15 -10.96 -14.80
CA ILE A 213 -6.88 -11.69 -13.79
C ILE A 213 -7.38 -12.98 -14.44
N GLY A 214 -7.15 -14.11 -13.79
CA GLY A 214 -7.75 -15.39 -14.15
C GLY A 214 -9.21 -15.45 -13.65
N VAL A 215 -10.15 -14.95 -14.46
CA VAL A 215 -11.60 -15.01 -14.16
C VAL A 215 -12.30 -15.72 -15.31
#